data_301b719b3e7ca61e315e5df87e3b22a3
#
_entry.id   301b719b3e7ca61e315e5df87e3b22a3
#
_cell.length_a   1.000
_cell.length_b   1.000
_cell.length_c   1.000
_cell.angle_alpha   90.00
_cell.angle_beta   90.00
_cell.angle_gamma   90.00
#
_symmetry.space_group_name_H-M   'P 1'
#
loop_
_entity.id
_entity.type
_entity.pdbx_description
1 polymer ?
#
loop_
_entity_poly.entity_id
_entity_poly.type
_entity_poly.pdbx_seq_one_letter_code
_entity_poly.pdbx_strand_id
1 'polypeptide(L)'
;MSNTKKQFSSSAYVRKAVHEYRDAPAHRGAETQKLHVISVEPASLAARIGLKPGDEIHELNGKPLLDVIDFQFNAANIGRRTTIQTQDRKITFVRREWESFGVEFEAIEPMTCKNQCVFCFVHQNPKNVRRSLHIKDEDYRLSFLFGNYLTLTNVDEAEMQRIIDQRLSPLYVSVHATEPELRRTLLGIDEYDGFMAKIERLAKAGLQMHGQVVLCPDLNDGVHLERTIDDLLAFHPGVASLAIVPVGLTDHRQNLPKLRPFTPEYARELIAHVTPIQKKLKRRIGTPFAFLGDEIYIMAGAAIPSAGHYTDFPQMENGVGMVRTFLTQFSKALRTKPKGRARGTVCTGKVFYPYLKDSVERLGMDLKVVGVESRFWGAGIGVAGLLTGSDFISALKGNVHGDFVVLPAESMIGDDYLFLDDLTIKDVERELGVEVVPSGYDARDFVREMARR
;
A
#
# COMPACT_ATOMS: atom_id res chain seq x y z
N MET A 1 -13.58 -9.80 14.94
CA MET A 1 -12.59 -9.54 13.87
C MET A 1 -12.46 -8.07 13.44
N SER A 2 -13.38 -7.13 13.78
CA SER A 2 -13.30 -5.72 13.34
C SER A 2 -12.44 -4.80 14.23
N ASN A 3 -12.06 -5.22 15.42
CA ASN A 3 -11.34 -4.34 16.37
C ASN A 3 -9.81 -4.39 16.25
N THR A 4 -9.23 -5.48 15.73
CA THR A 4 -7.77 -5.63 15.59
C THR A 4 -7.20 -4.72 14.49
N LYS A 5 -7.95 -4.54 13.39
CA LYS A 5 -7.55 -3.61 12.31
C LYS A 5 -7.58 -2.13 12.73
N LYS A 6 -8.42 -1.74 13.69
CA LYS A 6 -8.48 -0.35 14.18
C LYS A 6 -7.29 0.06 15.05
N GLN A 7 -6.63 -0.88 15.71
CA GLN A 7 -5.45 -0.60 16.55
C GLN A 7 -4.16 -0.39 15.72
N PHE A 8 -4.08 -0.94 14.50
CA PHE A 8 -2.93 -0.79 13.58
C PHE A 8 -3.18 0.11 12.38
N SER A 9 -4.44 0.51 12.13
CA SER A 9 -4.75 1.50 11.08
C SER A 9 -4.34 2.92 11.46
N SER A 10 -3.63 3.11 12.59
CA SER A 10 -3.06 4.41 12.86
C SER A 10 -1.92 4.62 11.87
N SER A 11 -2.15 5.54 10.94
CA SER A 11 -1.12 6.14 10.09
C SER A 11 0.18 6.49 10.85
N ALA A 12 0.12 6.57 12.18
CA ALA A 12 1.23 6.78 13.09
C ALA A 12 2.22 5.61 13.13
N TYR A 13 1.79 4.33 13.15
CA TYR A 13 2.72 3.20 13.19
C TYR A 13 3.49 3.04 11.87
N VAL A 14 2.79 3.15 10.73
CA VAL A 14 3.43 3.13 9.40
C VAL A 14 4.37 4.33 9.24
N ARG A 15 3.95 5.52 9.68
CA ARG A 15 4.74 6.74 9.63
C ARG A 15 6.01 6.65 10.46
N LYS A 16 5.92 6.05 11.67
CA LYS A 16 7.06 5.88 12.58
C LYS A 16 8.05 4.82 12.05
N ALA A 17 7.55 3.68 11.55
CA ALA A 17 8.39 2.66 10.94
C ALA A 17 9.23 3.22 9.77
N VAL A 18 8.64 4.01 8.89
CA VAL A 18 9.36 4.63 7.76
C VAL A 18 10.41 5.65 8.25
N HIS A 19 10.17 6.36 9.34
CA HIS A 19 11.13 7.30 9.92
C HIS A 19 12.32 6.58 10.57
N GLU A 20 12.09 5.47 11.27
CA GLU A 20 13.13 4.65 11.91
C GLU A 20 14.02 3.95 10.87
N TYR A 21 13.49 3.58 9.69
CA TYR A 21 14.28 2.99 8.60
C TYR A 21 15.12 3.99 7.80
N ARG A 22 15.00 5.29 8.06
CA ARG A 22 15.79 6.32 7.36
C ARG A 22 17.29 6.10 7.51
N ASP A 23 17.73 5.62 8.68
CA ASP A 23 19.14 5.46 9.06
C ASP A 23 19.51 3.99 9.42
N ALA A 24 18.64 3.01 9.16
CA ALA A 24 18.86 1.62 9.54
C ALA A 24 20.13 1.00 8.90
N PRO A 25 20.93 0.22 9.63
CA PRO A 25 22.12 -0.45 9.10
C PRO A 25 21.75 -1.53 8.07
N ALA A 26 22.70 -1.90 7.19
CA ALA A 26 22.49 -2.93 6.16
C ALA A 26 22.12 -4.26 6.81
N HIS A 27 21.06 -4.88 6.26
CA HIS A 27 20.49 -6.17 6.61
C HIS A 27 21.36 -7.08 7.47
N ARG A 28 20.90 -7.35 8.69
CA ARG A 28 21.21 -8.59 9.38
C ARG A 28 20.26 -9.64 8.83
N GLY A 29 20.77 -10.81 8.44
CA GLY A 29 19.93 -11.95 8.07
C GLY A 29 18.91 -12.26 9.16
N ALA A 30 17.97 -13.16 8.90
CA ALA A 30 16.85 -13.54 9.79
C ALA A 30 17.33 -14.09 11.16
N GLU A 31 18.13 -13.31 11.87
CA GLU A 31 18.28 -13.45 13.32
C GLU A 31 16.98 -12.98 13.94
N THR A 32 16.42 -13.79 14.79
CA THR A 32 15.21 -13.56 15.58
C THR A 32 15.17 -12.11 16.06
N GLN A 33 14.31 -11.30 15.45
CA GLN A 33 14.11 -9.93 15.90
C GLN A 33 13.55 -10.01 17.32
N LYS A 34 14.31 -9.50 18.28
CA LYS A 34 13.88 -9.45 19.66
C LYS A 34 12.77 -8.43 19.81
N LEU A 35 11.78 -8.74 20.67
CA LEU A 35 10.65 -7.87 20.87
C LEU A 35 10.97 -6.78 21.91
N HIS A 36 11.49 -5.63 21.46
CA HIS A 36 11.88 -4.48 22.29
C HIS A 36 10.70 -3.57 22.58
N VAL A 37 10.50 -3.24 23.84
CA VAL A 37 9.51 -2.26 24.29
C VAL A 37 10.07 -0.85 24.10
N ILE A 38 9.37 -0.02 23.30
CA ILE A 38 9.77 1.39 23.08
C ILE A 38 8.96 2.35 23.93
N SER A 39 7.69 2.02 24.21
CA SER A 39 6.85 2.83 25.10
C SER A 39 5.86 1.99 25.90
N VAL A 40 5.44 2.52 27.04
CA VAL A 40 4.43 1.94 27.92
C VAL A 40 3.42 3.02 28.27
N GLU A 41 2.15 2.75 27.96
CA GLU A 41 1.05 3.68 28.27
C GLU A 41 0.87 3.81 29.79
N PRO A 42 0.74 5.02 30.32
CA PRO A 42 0.44 5.23 31.75
C PRO A 42 -0.86 4.51 32.15
N ALA A 43 -0.87 3.92 33.34
CA ALA A 43 -2.00 3.17 33.92
C ALA A 43 -2.42 1.91 33.13
N SER A 44 -1.66 1.45 32.14
CA SER A 44 -1.90 0.22 31.40
C SER A 44 -1.53 -1.03 32.19
N LEU A 45 -1.88 -2.21 31.65
CA LEU A 45 -1.41 -3.50 32.18
C LEU A 45 0.11 -3.56 32.21
N ALA A 46 0.79 -3.14 31.15
CA ALA A 46 2.25 -3.12 31.06
C ALA A 46 2.88 -2.28 32.18
N ALA A 47 2.36 -1.06 32.42
CA ALA A 47 2.79 -0.21 33.51
C ALA A 47 2.55 -0.88 34.88
N ARG A 48 1.38 -1.49 35.08
CA ARG A 48 1.00 -2.17 36.34
C ARG A 48 1.89 -3.36 36.67
N ILE A 49 2.37 -4.10 35.67
CA ILE A 49 3.27 -5.25 35.85
C ILE A 49 4.76 -4.85 35.81
N GLY A 50 5.05 -3.57 35.68
CA GLY A 50 6.39 -3.02 35.75
C GLY A 50 7.23 -3.22 34.47
N LEU A 51 6.61 -3.39 33.29
CA LEU A 51 7.29 -3.27 32.02
C LEU A 51 7.67 -1.80 31.78
N LYS A 52 8.82 -1.58 31.15
CA LYS A 52 9.35 -0.24 30.86
C LYS A 52 10.02 -0.21 29.49
N PRO A 53 10.20 0.96 28.89
CA PRO A 53 11.01 1.11 27.69
C PRO A 53 12.40 0.51 27.89
N GLY A 54 12.87 -0.25 26.88
CA GLY A 54 14.12 -1.01 26.89
C GLY A 54 14.00 -2.46 27.39
N ASP A 55 12.83 -2.89 27.90
CA ASP A 55 12.63 -4.33 28.21
C ASP A 55 12.56 -5.13 26.88
N GLU A 56 13.22 -6.29 26.84
CA GLU A 56 13.07 -7.30 25.79
C GLU A 56 12.10 -8.38 26.26
N ILE A 57 11.06 -8.66 25.49
CA ILE A 57 10.12 -9.74 25.81
C ILE A 57 10.44 -10.97 24.97
N HIS A 58 10.76 -12.09 25.62
CA HIS A 58 11.20 -13.33 24.97
C HIS A 58 10.07 -14.34 24.84
N GLU A 59 9.21 -14.45 25.88
CA GLU A 59 8.14 -15.44 25.92
C GLU A 59 6.86 -14.88 26.54
N LEU A 60 5.73 -15.40 26.07
CA LEU A 60 4.41 -15.21 26.68
C LEU A 60 3.81 -16.61 26.99
N ASN A 61 3.59 -16.92 28.26
CA ASN A 61 3.11 -18.23 28.74
C ASN A 61 3.97 -19.42 28.27
N GLY A 62 5.29 -19.24 28.22
CA GLY A 62 6.25 -20.25 27.77
C GLY A 62 6.30 -20.45 26.26
N LYS A 63 5.61 -19.60 25.48
CA LYS A 63 5.71 -19.58 24.02
C LYS A 63 6.70 -18.51 23.60
N PRO A 64 7.73 -18.83 22.82
CA PRO A 64 8.69 -17.85 22.32
C PRO A 64 7.99 -16.84 21.41
N LEU A 65 8.48 -15.62 21.40
CA LEU A 65 8.00 -14.52 20.59
C LEU A 65 9.09 -14.10 19.62
N LEU A 66 8.78 -14.18 18.33
CA LEU A 66 9.68 -13.74 17.25
C LEU A 66 9.45 -12.27 16.87
N ASP A 67 8.21 -11.79 17.02
CA ASP A 67 7.80 -10.44 16.66
C ASP A 67 6.48 -10.03 17.33
N VAL A 68 6.00 -8.84 17.01
CA VAL A 68 4.76 -8.27 17.55
C VAL A 68 3.51 -9.10 17.19
N ILE A 69 3.53 -9.84 16.07
CA ILE A 69 2.40 -10.70 15.67
C ILE A 69 2.28 -11.87 16.64
N ASP A 70 3.41 -12.52 16.99
CA ASP A 70 3.42 -13.59 18.01
C ASP A 70 2.90 -13.08 19.35
N PHE A 71 3.35 -11.89 19.76
CA PHE A 71 2.87 -11.29 21.00
C PHE A 71 1.35 -11.09 20.96
N GLN A 72 0.82 -10.54 19.92
CA GLN A 72 -0.62 -10.26 19.80
C GLN A 72 -1.44 -11.54 19.70
N PHE A 73 -1.00 -12.49 18.87
CA PHE A 73 -1.67 -13.77 18.71
C PHE A 73 -1.72 -14.54 20.03
N ASN A 74 -0.58 -14.62 20.74
CA ASN A 74 -0.53 -15.28 22.04
C ASN A 74 -1.26 -14.47 23.12
N ALA A 75 -1.19 -13.13 23.10
CA ALA A 75 -1.91 -12.26 24.03
C ALA A 75 -3.43 -12.33 23.87
N ALA A 76 -3.94 -12.58 22.68
CA ALA A 76 -5.39 -12.75 22.45
C ALA A 76 -5.94 -14.07 23.06
N ASN A 77 -5.10 -15.09 23.16
CA ASN A 77 -5.48 -16.44 23.58
C ASN A 77 -5.04 -16.80 25.01
N ILE A 78 -4.68 -15.80 25.82
CA ILE A 78 -4.23 -16.04 27.20
C ILE A 78 -5.38 -16.18 28.17
N GLY A 79 -5.18 -17.12 29.12
CA GLY A 79 -6.05 -17.25 30.29
C GLY A 79 -5.88 -16.11 31.31
N ARG A 80 -6.68 -16.16 32.35
CA ARG A 80 -6.68 -15.12 33.40
C ARG A 80 -5.30 -14.94 34.05
N ARG A 81 -4.53 -16.03 34.27
CA ARG A 81 -3.16 -15.99 34.81
C ARG A 81 -2.17 -16.07 33.64
N THR A 82 -1.29 -15.09 33.53
CA THR A 82 -0.36 -14.91 32.43
C THR A 82 1.06 -14.74 32.94
N THR A 83 2.04 -15.21 32.16
CA THR A 83 3.45 -15.08 32.47
C THR A 83 4.20 -14.49 31.29
N ILE A 84 4.98 -13.44 31.51
CA ILE A 84 5.93 -12.86 30.56
C ILE A 84 7.34 -13.18 31.03
N GLN A 85 8.20 -13.64 30.12
CA GLN A 85 9.64 -13.73 30.31
C GLN A 85 10.32 -12.59 29.56
N THR A 86 11.01 -11.74 30.31
CA THR A 86 11.91 -10.72 29.74
C THR A 86 13.35 -11.21 29.76
N GLN A 87 14.29 -10.40 29.28
CA GLN A 87 15.72 -10.72 29.28
C GLN A 87 16.28 -11.07 30.67
N ASP A 88 15.72 -10.51 31.74
CA ASP A 88 16.26 -10.58 33.09
C ASP A 88 15.27 -11.11 34.15
N ARG A 89 13.98 -11.18 33.85
CA ARG A 89 12.96 -11.54 34.86
C ARG A 89 11.74 -12.24 34.26
N LYS A 90 11.09 -13.05 35.14
CA LYS A 90 9.81 -13.67 34.84
C LYS A 90 8.71 -12.98 35.67
N ILE A 91 7.70 -12.45 34.98
CA ILE A 91 6.60 -11.71 35.57
C ILE A 91 5.33 -12.54 35.43
N THR A 92 4.68 -12.86 36.55
CA THR A 92 3.38 -13.55 36.56
C THR A 92 2.32 -12.59 37.08
N PHE A 93 1.21 -12.46 36.35
CA PHE A 93 0.16 -11.54 36.66
C PHE A 93 -1.22 -12.10 36.32
N VAL A 94 -2.26 -11.41 36.78
CA VAL A 94 -3.64 -11.69 36.39
C VAL A 94 -4.08 -10.58 35.45
N ARG A 95 -4.51 -10.97 34.24
CA ARG A 95 -5.12 -10.09 33.25
C ARG A 95 -6.64 -10.06 33.44
N ARG A 96 -7.23 -8.89 33.37
CA ARG A 96 -8.67 -8.72 33.31
C ARG A 96 -9.14 -8.95 31.86
N GLU A 97 -10.38 -9.40 31.71
CA GLU A 97 -10.99 -9.52 30.38
C GLU A 97 -10.96 -8.15 29.69
N TRP A 98 -10.57 -8.13 28.41
CA TRP A 98 -10.46 -6.92 27.59
C TRP A 98 -9.41 -5.85 28.02
N GLU A 99 -8.58 -6.16 29.00
CA GLU A 99 -7.50 -5.26 29.41
C GLU A 99 -6.43 -5.17 28.34
N SER A 100 -6.19 -3.98 27.77
CA SER A 100 -5.09 -3.72 26.83
C SER A 100 -3.74 -3.83 27.54
N PHE A 101 -2.74 -4.34 26.86
CA PHE A 101 -1.37 -4.32 27.40
C PHE A 101 -0.84 -2.90 27.53
N GLY A 102 -1.14 -2.01 26.55
CA GLY A 102 -0.61 -0.64 26.53
C GLY A 102 0.91 -0.63 26.40
N VAL A 103 1.43 -1.47 25.53
CA VAL A 103 2.86 -1.56 25.19
C VAL A 103 3.04 -1.34 23.70
N GLU A 104 4.05 -0.58 23.34
CA GLU A 104 4.48 -0.36 21.95
C GLU A 104 5.86 -0.99 21.75
N PHE A 105 6.06 -1.64 20.64
CA PHE A 105 7.29 -2.33 20.29
C PHE A 105 8.00 -1.66 19.13
N GLU A 106 9.28 -1.95 18.96
CA GLU A 106 10.04 -1.57 17.77
C GLU A 106 9.34 -2.04 16.49
N ALA A 107 9.52 -1.28 15.42
CA ALA A 107 8.96 -1.62 14.13
C ALA A 107 9.57 -2.94 13.61
N ILE A 108 8.77 -3.71 12.88
CA ILE A 108 9.22 -4.94 12.22
C ILE A 108 10.27 -4.58 11.16
N GLU A 109 11.48 -5.14 11.25
CA GLU A 109 12.45 -5.09 10.16
C GLU A 109 11.94 -5.94 8.98
N PRO A 110 11.80 -5.37 7.76
CA PRO A 110 11.29 -6.11 6.62
C PRO A 110 12.22 -7.24 6.17
N MET A 111 11.66 -8.39 5.85
CA MET A 111 12.37 -9.43 5.13
C MET A 111 12.69 -8.95 3.72
N THR A 112 13.95 -9.13 3.28
CA THR A 112 14.40 -8.60 1.99
C THR A 112 14.04 -9.52 0.84
N CYS A 113 13.45 -8.95 -0.21
CA CYS A 113 13.20 -9.62 -1.47
C CYS A 113 14.52 -9.93 -2.22
N LYS A 114 14.71 -11.17 -2.62
CA LYS A 114 15.86 -11.64 -3.42
C LYS A 114 15.61 -11.61 -4.93
N ASN A 115 14.37 -11.40 -5.36
CA ASN A 115 13.97 -11.45 -6.75
C ASN A 115 14.64 -10.36 -7.59
N GLN A 116 14.83 -10.65 -8.89
CA GLN A 116 15.36 -9.71 -9.89
C GLN A 116 14.28 -9.43 -10.95
N CYS A 117 13.08 -9.03 -10.51
CA CYS A 117 11.94 -8.84 -11.38
C CYS A 117 12.26 -7.85 -12.51
N VAL A 118 11.89 -8.20 -13.75
CA VAL A 118 12.10 -7.36 -14.94
C VAL A 118 11.41 -5.99 -14.85
N PHE A 119 10.38 -5.88 -14.02
CA PHE A 119 9.59 -4.68 -13.78
C PHE A 119 9.81 -4.07 -12.38
N CYS A 120 10.77 -4.54 -11.58
CA CYS A 120 10.95 -4.08 -10.20
C CYS A 120 11.11 -2.55 -10.14
N PHE A 121 10.19 -1.89 -9.42
CA PHE A 121 10.20 -0.43 -9.29
C PHE A 121 11.40 0.04 -8.46
N VAL A 122 11.78 -0.71 -7.42
CA VAL A 122 12.95 -0.36 -6.57
C VAL A 122 14.25 -0.34 -7.37
N HIS A 123 14.40 -1.23 -8.36
CA HIS A 123 15.57 -1.22 -9.25
C HIS A 123 15.59 -0.01 -10.20
N GLN A 124 14.49 0.72 -10.31
CA GLN A 124 14.35 1.93 -11.13
C GLN A 124 14.52 3.20 -10.32
N ASN A 125 14.90 3.12 -9.03
CA ASN A 125 15.15 4.29 -8.21
C ASN A 125 16.46 4.97 -8.62
N PRO A 126 16.54 6.31 -8.59
CA PRO A 126 17.80 7.02 -8.70
C PRO A 126 18.77 6.59 -7.60
N LYS A 127 20.09 6.59 -7.92
CA LYS A 127 21.11 6.13 -6.97
C LYS A 127 21.24 7.00 -5.71
N ASN A 128 20.88 8.28 -5.82
CA ASN A 128 21.13 9.29 -4.79
C ASN A 128 19.87 9.60 -3.95
N VAL A 129 18.96 8.64 -3.82
CA VAL A 129 17.80 8.76 -2.92
C VAL A 129 18.07 8.09 -1.59
N ARG A 130 17.31 8.45 -0.56
CA ARG A 130 17.44 7.87 0.78
C ARG A 130 17.35 6.34 0.74
N ARG A 131 18.08 5.72 1.67
CA ARG A 131 18.24 4.26 1.74
C ARG A 131 16.92 3.50 1.84
N SER A 132 15.93 4.05 2.55
CA SER A 132 14.62 3.40 2.70
C SER A 132 13.91 3.15 1.37
N LEU A 133 14.16 3.94 0.32
CA LEU A 133 13.60 3.73 -1.01
C LEU A 133 14.25 2.55 -1.77
N HIS A 134 15.39 2.04 -1.29
CA HIS A 134 16.05 0.87 -1.86
C HIS A 134 15.71 -0.44 -1.12
N ILE A 135 14.86 -0.39 -0.10
CA ILE A 135 14.39 -1.57 0.60
C ILE A 135 13.36 -2.29 -0.28
N LYS A 136 13.65 -3.56 -0.60
CA LYS A 136 12.71 -4.46 -1.27
C LYS A 136 12.11 -5.36 -0.20
N ASP A 137 10.88 -5.12 0.19
CA ASP A 137 10.23 -5.97 1.15
C ASP A 137 9.62 -7.22 0.49
N GLU A 138 9.70 -8.35 1.17
CA GLU A 138 9.09 -9.62 0.80
C GLU A 138 8.59 -10.29 2.09
N ASP A 139 7.75 -9.54 2.83
CA ASP A 139 7.42 -9.87 4.21
C ASP A 139 5.92 -10.13 4.38
N TYR A 140 5.56 -11.39 4.67
CA TYR A 140 4.17 -11.79 4.91
C TYR A 140 3.53 -11.08 6.13
N ARG A 141 4.36 -10.64 7.10
CA ARG A 141 3.90 -9.87 8.27
C ARG A 141 3.43 -8.49 7.85
N LEU A 142 4.20 -7.81 6.99
CA LEU A 142 3.83 -6.51 6.44
C LEU A 142 2.63 -6.63 5.47
N SER A 143 2.54 -7.74 4.75
CA SER A 143 1.36 -8.02 3.93
C SER A 143 0.10 -8.12 4.79
N PHE A 144 0.15 -8.89 5.87
CA PHE A 144 -0.98 -9.04 6.79
C PHE A 144 -1.35 -7.74 7.52
N LEU A 145 -0.35 -6.99 8.01
CA LEU A 145 -0.57 -5.80 8.82
C LEU A 145 -0.98 -4.58 7.98
N PHE A 146 -0.37 -4.39 6.80
CA PHE A 146 -0.44 -3.15 6.04
C PHE A 146 -0.93 -3.32 4.60
N GLY A 147 -1.06 -4.54 4.12
CA GLY A 147 -1.48 -4.81 2.74
C GLY A 147 -0.34 -4.75 1.71
N ASN A 148 0.92 -4.82 2.17
CA ASN A 148 2.07 -4.88 1.27
C ASN A 148 2.01 -6.15 0.42
N TYR A 149 2.38 -6.02 -0.85
CA TYR A 149 2.38 -7.15 -1.79
C TYR A 149 3.68 -7.95 -1.69
N LEU A 150 3.55 -9.27 -1.50
CA LEU A 150 4.67 -10.21 -1.48
C LEU A 150 4.53 -11.27 -2.57
N THR A 151 5.65 -11.81 -3.05
CA THR A 151 5.64 -12.84 -4.10
C THR A 151 5.52 -14.27 -3.56
N LEU A 152 5.68 -14.48 -2.25
CA LEU A 152 5.83 -15.78 -1.56
C LEU A 152 7.10 -16.55 -1.94
N THR A 153 8.06 -15.94 -2.64
CA THR A 153 9.32 -16.61 -3.03
C THR A 153 10.22 -16.91 -1.84
N ASN A 154 10.22 -16.03 -0.84
CA ASN A 154 11.03 -16.17 0.38
C ASN A 154 10.38 -17.06 1.46
N VAL A 155 9.09 -17.34 1.35
CA VAL A 155 8.34 -18.06 2.38
C VAL A 155 8.73 -19.54 2.38
N ASP A 156 9.39 -19.98 3.44
CA ASP A 156 9.75 -21.36 3.67
C ASP A 156 8.62 -22.17 4.32
N GLU A 157 8.87 -23.45 4.64
CA GLU A 157 7.87 -24.35 5.21
C GLU A 157 7.44 -23.95 6.63
N ALA A 158 8.37 -23.46 7.45
CA ALA A 158 8.08 -23.05 8.83
C ALA A 158 7.25 -21.75 8.83
N GLU A 159 7.60 -20.81 7.96
CA GLU A 159 6.85 -19.57 7.76
C GLU A 159 5.46 -19.83 7.18
N MET A 160 5.35 -20.75 6.22
CA MET A 160 4.05 -21.16 5.66
C MET A 160 3.16 -21.76 6.74
N GLN A 161 3.71 -22.62 7.60
CA GLN A 161 2.96 -23.19 8.72
C GLN A 161 2.54 -22.11 9.73
N ARG A 162 3.43 -21.17 10.05
CA ARG A 162 3.12 -20.03 10.93
C ARG A 162 1.99 -19.15 10.38
N ILE A 163 2.02 -18.82 9.09
CA ILE A 163 0.94 -18.07 8.42
C ILE A 163 -0.42 -18.76 8.62
N ILE A 164 -0.43 -20.09 8.46
CA ILE A 164 -1.64 -20.91 8.61
C ILE A 164 -2.11 -20.96 10.05
N ASP A 165 -1.23 -21.28 10.99
CA ASP A 165 -1.54 -21.47 12.40
C ASP A 165 -2.04 -20.18 13.06
N GLN A 166 -1.44 -19.05 12.70
CA GLN A 166 -1.83 -17.74 13.20
C GLN A 166 -2.95 -17.11 12.38
N ARG A 167 -3.39 -17.77 11.29
CA ARG A 167 -4.45 -17.30 10.40
C ARG A 167 -4.21 -15.87 9.89
N LEU A 168 -2.99 -15.61 9.42
CA LEU A 168 -2.60 -14.29 8.89
C LEU A 168 -3.33 -14.02 7.56
N SER A 169 -4.48 -13.38 7.64
CA SER A 169 -5.42 -13.17 6.54
C SER A 169 -6.11 -11.81 6.66
N PRO A 170 -6.31 -11.05 5.56
CA PRO A 170 -5.90 -11.40 4.20
C PRO A 170 -4.40 -11.21 3.96
N LEU A 171 -3.87 -11.90 2.95
CA LEU A 171 -2.56 -11.64 2.36
C LEU A 171 -2.71 -10.99 0.99
N TYR A 172 -1.75 -10.14 0.63
CA TYR A 172 -1.69 -9.47 -0.67
C TYR A 172 -0.53 -10.03 -1.47
N VAL A 173 -0.84 -10.70 -2.60
CA VAL A 173 0.10 -11.57 -3.30
C VAL A 173 0.44 -11.06 -4.69
N SER A 174 1.71 -10.79 -4.94
CA SER A 174 2.27 -10.48 -6.26
C SER A 174 2.35 -11.74 -7.10
N VAL A 175 1.41 -11.90 -8.03
CA VAL A 175 1.25 -13.09 -8.87
C VAL A 175 2.04 -13.00 -10.16
N HIS A 176 1.76 -12.00 -10.95
CA HIS A 176 2.27 -11.65 -12.27
C HIS A 176 2.02 -12.70 -13.36
N ALA A 177 2.20 -13.99 -13.09
CA ALA A 177 1.81 -15.13 -13.91
C ALA A 177 1.73 -16.42 -13.06
N THR A 178 0.88 -17.37 -13.48
CA THR A 178 0.78 -18.72 -12.85
C THR A 178 1.60 -19.77 -13.59
N GLU A 179 1.97 -19.53 -14.85
CA GLU A 179 2.83 -20.40 -15.63
C GLU A 179 4.25 -20.39 -15.07
N PRO A 180 4.82 -21.58 -14.70
CA PRO A 180 6.12 -21.66 -14.01
C PRO A 180 7.25 -20.91 -14.72
N GLU A 181 7.44 -21.14 -16.02
CA GLU A 181 8.54 -20.54 -16.79
C GLU A 181 8.36 -19.03 -16.99
N LEU A 182 7.12 -18.59 -17.23
CA LEU A 182 6.84 -17.16 -17.37
C LEU A 182 7.03 -16.44 -16.04
N ARG A 183 6.52 -17.02 -14.93
CA ARG A 183 6.70 -16.46 -13.60
C ARG A 183 8.19 -16.37 -13.23
N ARG A 184 8.94 -17.43 -13.49
CA ARG A 184 10.40 -17.46 -13.28
C ARG A 184 11.10 -16.32 -14.02
N THR A 185 10.76 -16.14 -15.28
CA THR A 185 11.29 -15.06 -16.13
C THR A 185 10.92 -13.68 -15.61
N LEU A 186 9.67 -13.46 -15.26
CA LEU A 186 9.17 -12.16 -14.75
C LEU A 186 9.82 -11.78 -13.43
N LEU A 187 9.98 -12.73 -12.51
CA LEU A 187 10.57 -12.50 -11.17
C LEU A 187 12.10 -12.53 -11.19
N GLY A 188 12.73 -13.03 -12.27
CA GLY A 188 14.18 -13.19 -12.36
C GLY A 188 14.71 -14.14 -11.27
N ILE A 189 14.05 -15.29 -11.10
CA ILE A 189 14.45 -16.35 -10.17
C ILE A 189 14.97 -17.55 -10.94
N ASP A 190 15.95 -18.26 -10.37
CA ASP A 190 16.62 -19.39 -11.05
C ASP A 190 15.73 -20.62 -11.14
N GLU A 191 14.94 -20.89 -10.09
CA GLU A 191 14.06 -22.04 -9.99
C GLU A 191 12.60 -21.60 -9.74
N TYR A 192 11.65 -22.45 -10.16
CA TYR A 192 10.24 -22.21 -9.87
C TYR A 192 9.96 -22.34 -8.37
N ASP A 193 9.30 -21.34 -7.81
CA ASP A 193 9.05 -21.17 -6.37
C ASP A 193 7.90 -22.03 -5.81
N GLY A 194 7.29 -22.90 -6.62
CA GLY A 194 6.13 -23.71 -6.19
C GLY A 194 4.88 -22.89 -5.92
N PHE A 195 4.74 -21.73 -6.52
CA PHE A 195 3.72 -20.73 -6.26
C PHE A 195 2.29 -21.28 -6.16
N MET A 196 1.85 -22.06 -7.16
CA MET A 196 0.48 -22.58 -7.19
C MET A 196 0.18 -23.52 -6.03
N ALA A 197 1.15 -24.34 -5.61
CA ALA A 197 1.01 -25.20 -4.44
C ALA A 197 0.89 -24.39 -3.13
N LYS A 198 1.63 -23.27 -3.02
CA LYS A 198 1.51 -22.35 -1.89
C LYS A 198 0.12 -21.71 -1.84
N ILE A 199 -0.40 -21.22 -2.98
CA ILE A 199 -1.75 -20.64 -3.08
C ILE A 199 -2.82 -21.66 -2.71
N GLU A 200 -2.72 -22.88 -3.24
CA GLU A 200 -3.65 -23.98 -2.91
C GLU A 200 -3.66 -24.28 -1.40
N ARG A 201 -2.49 -24.36 -0.79
CA ARG A 201 -2.34 -24.67 0.64
C ARG A 201 -2.96 -23.58 1.52
N LEU A 202 -2.70 -22.28 1.21
CA LEU A 202 -3.30 -21.15 1.92
C LEU A 202 -4.82 -21.11 1.76
N ALA A 203 -5.33 -21.34 0.53
CA ALA A 203 -6.76 -21.37 0.26
C ALA A 203 -7.45 -22.54 1.01
N LYS A 204 -6.86 -23.75 1.00
CA LYS A 204 -7.36 -24.91 1.75
C LYS A 204 -7.36 -24.69 3.27
N ALA A 205 -6.43 -23.90 3.79
CA ALA A 205 -6.39 -23.48 5.20
C ALA A 205 -7.45 -22.40 5.53
N GLY A 206 -8.22 -21.93 4.54
CA GLY A 206 -9.28 -20.93 4.71
C GLY A 206 -8.76 -19.51 4.87
N LEU A 207 -7.55 -19.22 4.36
CA LEU A 207 -7.02 -17.87 4.32
C LEU A 207 -7.50 -17.15 3.06
N GLN A 208 -7.72 -15.84 3.18
CA GLN A 208 -8.08 -14.98 2.06
C GLN A 208 -6.84 -14.32 1.47
N MET A 209 -6.80 -14.24 0.16
CA MET A 209 -5.72 -13.62 -0.61
C MET A 209 -6.27 -12.64 -1.64
N HIS A 210 -5.54 -11.54 -1.87
CA HIS A 210 -5.77 -10.59 -2.95
C HIS A 210 -4.56 -10.60 -3.88
N GLY A 211 -4.75 -11.02 -5.13
CA GLY A 211 -3.67 -11.11 -6.09
C GLY A 211 -3.41 -9.79 -6.83
N GLN A 212 -2.19 -9.62 -7.33
CA GLN A 212 -1.79 -8.52 -8.21
C GLN A 212 -1.02 -9.06 -9.41
N VAL A 213 -1.34 -8.54 -10.58
CA VAL A 213 -0.56 -8.67 -11.81
C VAL A 213 -0.05 -7.28 -12.20
N VAL A 214 1.26 -7.07 -12.15
CA VAL A 214 1.90 -5.97 -12.88
C VAL A 214 1.96 -6.42 -14.34
N LEU A 215 1.11 -5.82 -15.16
CA LEU A 215 0.96 -6.21 -16.56
C LEU A 215 2.06 -5.58 -17.42
N CYS A 216 2.84 -6.42 -18.04
CA CYS A 216 3.91 -6.05 -18.97
C CYS A 216 3.45 -6.43 -20.38
N PRO A 217 3.11 -5.47 -21.25
CA PRO A 217 2.69 -5.77 -22.63
C PRO A 217 3.67 -6.69 -23.35
N ASP A 218 3.16 -7.65 -24.10
CA ASP A 218 3.87 -8.69 -24.85
C ASP A 218 4.57 -9.77 -23.98
N LEU A 219 4.41 -9.73 -22.63
CA LEU A 219 5.00 -10.75 -21.75
C LEU A 219 3.94 -11.58 -21.03
N ASN A 220 3.13 -10.95 -20.18
CA ASN A 220 2.16 -11.65 -19.34
C ASN A 220 0.71 -11.23 -19.62
N ASP A 221 0.46 -10.69 -20.81
CA ASP A 221 -0.86 -10.31 -21.32
C ASP A 221 -1.53 -11.41 -22.16
N GLY A 222 -2.63 -11.10 -22.83
CA GLY A 222 -3.36 -12.01 -23.72
C GLY A 222 -3.67 -13.34 -23.04
N VAL A 223 -3.27 -14.44 -23.67
CA VAL A 223 -3.55 -15.81 -23.21
C VAL A 223 -2.90 -16.13 -21.85
N HIS A 224 -1.76 -15.51 -21.54
CA HIS A 224 -1.09 -15.67 -20.25
C HIS A 224 -1.90 -15.01 -19.13
N LEU A 225 -2.48 -13.85 -19.37
CA LEU A 225 -3.35 -13.17 -18.43
C LEU A 225 -4.65 -13.97 -18.22
N GLU A 226 -5.28 -14.46 -19.29
CA GLU A 226 -6.46 -15.31 -19.20
C GLU A 226 -6.20 -16.55 -18.34
N ARG A 227 -5.09 -17.24 -18.60
CA ARG A 227 -4.67 -18.40 -17.82
C ARG A 227 -4.46 -18.05 -16.36
N THR A 228 -3.77 -16.95 -16.07
CA THR A 228 -3.55 -16.50 -14.70
C THR A 228 -4.88 -16.23 -13.96
N ILE A 229 -5.86 -15.62 -14.65
CA ILE A 229 -7.20 -15.40 -14.10
C ILE A 229 -7.89 -16.74 -13.81
N ASP A 230 -7.89 -17.67 -14.75
CA ASP A 230 -8.60 -18.96 -14.63
C ASP A 230 -7.95 -19.84 -13.54
N ASP A 231 -6.63 -19.93 -13.50
CA ASP A 231 -5.90 -20.69 -12.49
C ASP A 231 -6.18 -20.19 -11.06
N LEU A 232 -6.20 -18.87 -10.86
CA LEU A 232 -6.47 -18.27 -9.55
C LEU A 232 -7.97 -18.35 -9.18
N LEU A 233 -8.85 -18.25 -10.18
CA LEU A 233 -10.29 -18.38 -9.97
C LEU A 233 -10.67 -19.76 -9.41
N ALA A 234 -9.88 -20.80 -9.69
CA ALA A 234 -10.11 -22.15 -9.14
C ALA A 234 -10.03 -22.17 -7.60
N PHE A 235 -9.38 -21.19 -6.99
CA PHE A 235 -9.25 -21.06 -5.54
C PHE A 235 -10.21 -20.04 -4.91
N HIS A 236 -11.15 -19.49 -5.69
CA HIS A 236 -12.20 -18.62 -5.14
C HIS A 236 -13.10 -19.39 -4.16
N PRO A 237 -13.45 -18.86 -2.95
CA PRO A 237 -13.21 -17.50 -2.45
C PRO A 237 -11.88 -17.28 -1.70
N GLY A 238 -11.02 -18.28 -1.57
CA GLY A 238 -9.71 -18.14 -0.92
C GLY A 238 -8.86 -17.07 -1.62
N VAL A 239 -8.75 -17.11 -2.95
CA VAL A 239 -8.33 -15.95 -3.74
C VAL A 239 -9.56 -15.11 -4.02
N ALA A 240 -9.69 -13.96 -3.37
CA ALA A 240 -10.90 -13.15 -3.40
C ALA A 240 -10.96 -12.18 -4.60
N SER A 241 -9.81 -11.69 -5.05
CA SER A 241 -9.72 -10.73 -6.17
C SER A 241 -8.33 -10.74 -6.79
N LEU A 242 -8.24 -10.25 -8.04
CA LEU A 242 -7.01 -10.02 -8.78
C LEU A 242 -7.00 -8.59 -9.31
N ALA A 243 -6.02 -7.78 -8.91
CA ALA A 243 -5.76 -6.49 -9.52
C ALA A 243 -4.82 -6.65 -10.73
N ILE A 244 -5.11 -5.96 -11.81
CA ILE A 244 -4.27 -5.87 -13.00
C ILE A 244 -3.88 -4.41 -13.14
N VAL A 245 -2.60 -4.10 -12.93
CA VAL A 245 -2.07 -2.74 -12.94
C VAL A 245 -1.02 -2.59 -14.03
N PRO A 246 -0.88 -1.41 -14.66
CA PRO A 246 0.12 -1.22 -15.70
C PRO A 246 1.52 -1.24 -15.09
N VAL A 247 2.50 -1.71 -15.85
CA VAL A 247 3.91 -1.60 -15.47
C VAL A 247 4.33 -0.13 -15.42
N GLY A 248 4.90 0.31 -14.30
CA GLY A 248 5.51 1.63 -14.17
C GLY A 248 6.94 1.63 -14.73
N LEU A 249 7.22 2.50 -15.67
CA LEU A 249 8.54 2.65 -16.30
C LEU A 249 9.07 4.06 -16.04
N THR A 250 10.23 4.13 -15.36
CA THR A 250 10.92 5.38 -15.06
C THR A 250 12.05 5.64 -16.06
N ASP A 251 12.60 6.85 -16.04
CA ASP A 251 13.79 7.21 -16.86
C ASP A 251 15.09 6.59 -16.34
N HIS A 252 15.05 5.86 -15.20
CA HIS A 252 16.22 5.24 -14.55
C HIS A 252 16.41 3.76 -14.88
N ARG A 253 15.99 3.32 -16.07
CA ARG A 253 16.02 1.91 -16.50
C ARG A 253 17.19 1.52 -17.41
N GLN A 254 18.29 2.30 -17.43
CA GLN A 254 19.38 2.11 -18.42
C GLN A 254 19.97 0.70 -18.44
N ASN A 255 20.01 0.01 -17.28
CA ASN A 255 20.61 -1.32 -17.14
C ASN A 255 19.57 -2.42 -16.87
N LEU A 256 18.29 -2.15 -17.10
CA LEU A 256 17.20 -3.11 -16.89
C LEU A 256 16.65 -3.61 -18.23
N PRO A 257 16.02 -4.80 -18.24
CA PRO A 257 15.39 -5.34 -19.45
C PRO A 257 14.43 -4.32 -20.08
N LYS A 258 14.46 -4.20 -21.39
CA LYS A 258 13.51 -3.34 -22.10
C LYS A 258 12.10 -3.91 -21.99
N LEU A 259 11.16 -3.08 -21.56
CA LEU A 259 9.74 -3.39 -21.52
C LEU A 259 8.98 -2.43 -22.43
N ARG A 260 7.91 -2.93 -23.04
CA ARG A 260 7.00 -2.10 -23.83
C ARG A 260 6.18 -1.23 -22.90
N PRO A 261 6.13 0.10 -23.09
CA PRO A 261 5.28 0.97 -22.28
C PRO A 261 3.79 0.74 -22.61
N PHE A 262 2.94 1.04 -21.65
CA PHE A 262 1.50 1.18 -21.91
C PHE A 262 1.26 2.38 -22.84
N THR A 263 0.32 2.20 -23.76
CA THR A 263 -0.18 3.28 -24.63
C THR A 263 -1.70 3.37 -24.52
N PRO A 264 -2.30 4.51 -24.90
CA PRO A 264 -3.76 4.64 -24.91
C PRO A 264 -4.46 3.57 -25.78
N GLU A 265 -3.84 3.17 -26.90
CA GLU A 265 -4.34 2.11 -27.79
C GLU A 265 -4.34 0.77 -27.09
N TYR A 266 -3.22 0.39 -26.49
CA TYR A 266 -3.07 -0.86 -25.75
C TYR A 266 -4.05 -0.91 -24.54
N ALA A 267 -4.21 0.20 -23.82
CA ALA A 267 -5.17 0.28 -22.72
C ALA A 267 -6.62 0.04 -23.20
N ARG A 268 -7.00 0.57 -24.38
CA ARG A 268 -8.33 0.31 -24.98
C ARG A 268 -8.50 -1.16 -25.36
N GLU A 269 -7.49 -1.77 -25.97
CA GLU A 269 -7.48 -3.19 -26.34
C GLU A 269 -7.60 -4.07 -25.08
N LEU A 270 -6.84 -3.79 -24.04
CA LEU A 270 -6.90 -4.51 -22.77
C LEU A 270 -8.27 -4.42 -22.12
N ILE A 271 -8.89 -3.24 -22.08
CA ILE A 271 -10.26 -3.08 -21.55
C ILE A 271 -11.26 -3.90 -22.37
N ALA A 272 -11.15 -3.86 -23.71
CA ALA A 272 -12.03 -4.62 -24.60
C ALA A 272 -11.87 -6.14 -24.38
N HIS A 273 -10.64 -6.60 -24.13
CA HIS A 273 -10.30 -7.99 -23.86
C HIS A 273 -10.82 -8.47 -22.49
N VAL A 274 -10.56 -7.71 -21.42
CA VAL A 274 -10.88 -8.13 -20.04
C VAL A 274 -12.36 -7.92 -19.68
N THR A 275 -13.04 -6.94 -20.26
CA THR A 275 -14.45 -6.65 -19.94
C THR A 275 -15.41 -7.84 -20.13
N PRO A 276 -15.34 -8.65 -21.21
CA PRO A 276 -16.17 -9.85 -21.36
C PRO A 276 -15.91 -10.88 -20.25
N ILE A 277 -14.65 -11.06 -19.87
CA ILE A 277 -14.22 -11.96 -18.78
C ILE A 277 -14.85 -11.50 -17.46
N GLN A 278 -14.71 -10.24 -17.11
CA GLN A 278 -15.30 -9.64 -15.91
C GLN A 278 -16.82 -9.82 -15.85
N LYS A 279 -17.53 -9.60 -16.98
CA LYS A 279 -18.97 -9.79 -17.07
C LYS A 279 -19.39 -11.26 -16.87
N LYS A 280 -18.62 -12.20 -17.42
CA LYS A 280 -18.84 -13.65 -17.26
C LYS A 280 -18.64 -14.03 -15.78
N LEU A 281 -17.55 -13.58 -15.16
CA LEU A 281 -17.23 -13.86 -13.77
C LEU A 281 -18.27 -13.26 -12.81
N LYS A 282 -18.66 -12.00 -13.02
CA LYS A 282 -19.70 -11.35 -12.20
C LYS A 282 -21.02 -12.11 -12.22
N ARG A 283 -21.41 -12.70 -13.36
CA ARG A 283 -22.60 -13.55 -13.44
C ARG A 283 -22.45 -14.90 -12.74
N ARG A 284 -21.20 -15.45 -12.71
CA ARG A 284 -20.91 -16.78 -12.17
C ARG A 284 -20.71 -16.76 -10.64
N ILE A 285 -19.99 -15.77 -10.12
CA ILE A 285 -19.51 -15.71 -8.73
C ILE A 285 -19.88 -14.41 -8.00
N GLY A 286 -20.65 -13.51 -8.62
CA GLY A 286 -21.12 -12.25 -8.01
C GLY A 286 -20.11 -11.08 -8.06
N THR A 287 -18.86 -11.34 -8.40
CA THR A 287 -17.80 -10.32 -8.51
C THR A 287 -17.11 -10.39 -9.88
N PRO A 288 -16.58 -9.26 -10.42
CA PRO A 288 -15.70 -9.29 -11.59
C PRO A 288 -14.42 -10.09 -11.37
N PHE A 289 -13.99 -10.29 -10.12
CA PHE A 289 -12.77 -10.99 -9.69
C PHE A 289 -11.47 -10.34 -10.18
N ALA A 290 -11.29 -10.16 -11.50
CA ALA A 290 -10.14 -9.50 -12.12
C ALA A 290 -10.48 -8.01 -12.37
N PHE A 291 -9.82 -7.11 -11.65
CA PHE A 291 -10.05 -5.67 -11.70
C PHE A 291 -8.89 -4.96 -12.40
N LEU A 292 -9.20 -4.13 -13.39
CA LEU A 292 -8.21 -3.23 -13.97
C LEU A 292 -8.01 -2.00 -13.10
N GLY A 293 -6.76 -1.55 -12.96
CA GLY A 293 -6.43 -0.31 -12.28
C GLY A 293 -7.08 0.91 -12.95
N ASP A 294 -7.43 1.91 -12.14
CA ASP A 294 -8.07 3.14 -12.64
C ASP A 294 -7.23 3.84 -13.71
N GLU A 295 -5.90 3.79 -13.60
CA GLU A 295 -4.96 4.36 -14.57
C GLU A 295 -5.15 3.79 -15.97
N ILE A 296 -5.51 2.50 -16.10
CA ILE A 296 -5.77 1.86 -17.41
C ILE A 296 -7.01 2.50 -18.07
N TYR A 297 -8.09 2.72 -17.31
CA TYR A 297 -9.28 3.40 -17.83
C TYR A 297 -8.99 4.85 -18.22
N ILE A 298 -8.22 5.56 -17.39
CA ILE A 298 -7.83 6.94 -17.63
C ILE A 298 -6.98 7.06 -18.91
N MET A 299 -5.97 6.22 -19.02
CA MET A 299 -5.09 6.18 -20.19
C MET A 299 -5.84 5.85 -21.48
N ALA A 300 -6.81 4.95 -21.43
CA ALA A 300 -7.67 4.61 -22.55
C ALA A 300 -8.65 5.74 -22.94
N GLY A 301 -8.82 6.76 -22.11
CA GLY A 301 -9.91 7.73 -22.24
C GLY A 301 -11.29 7.11 -22.01
N ALA A 302 -11.37 6.00 -21.30
CA ALA A 302 -12.59 5.28 -21.03
C ALA A 302 -13.25 5.77 -19.73
N ALA A 303 -14.58 5.58 -19.63
CA ALA A 303 -15.31 5.93 -18.43
C ALA A 303 -14.87 5.02 -17.24
N ILE A 304 -14.62 5.65 -16.08
CA ILE A 304 -14.38 4.90 -14.83
C ILE A 304 -15.62 4.07 -14.49
N PRO A 305 -15.49 2.78 -14.22
CA PRO A 305 -16.64 1.91 -13.89
C PRO A 305 -17.48 2.45 -12.72
N SER A 306 -18.75 2.04 -12.65
CA SER A 306 -19.62 2.42 -11.54
C SER A 306 -19.20 1.74 -10.23
N ALA A 307 -19.63 2.28 -9.08
CA ALA A 307 -19.30 1.71 -7.76
C ALA A 307 -19.68 0.22 -7.64
N GLY A 308 -20.80 -0.20 -8.25
CA GLY A 308 -21.22 -1.60 -8.26
C GLY A 308 -20.33 -2.56 -9.07
N HIS A 309 -19.36 -2.04 -9.83
CA HIS A 309 -18.32 -2.84 -10.48
C HIS A 309 -17.28 -3.33 -9.46
N TYR A 310 -16.90 -2.48 -8.53
CA TYR A 310 -15.80 -2.74 -7.58
C TYR A 310 -16.23 -3.55 -6.35
N THR A 311 -17.51 -3.92 -6.25
CA THR A 311 -18.07 -4.62 -5.07
C THR A 311 -17.82 -3.87 -3.75
N ASP A 312 -16.94 -4.35 -2.90
CA ASP A 312 -16.49 -3.76 -1.64
C ASP A 312 -15.12 -3.04 -1.73
N PHE A 313 -14.64 -2.78 -2.94
CA PHE A 313 -13.35 -2.11 -3.22
C PHE A 313 -12.13 -2.83 -2.62
N PRO A 314 -11.93 -4.13 -2.90
CA PRO A 314 -10.93 -4.94 -2.22
C PRO A 314 -9.48 -4.59 -2.57
N GLN A 315 -9.25 -3.78 -3.61
CA GLN A 315 -7.94 -3.51 -4.20
C GLN A 315 -7.61 -2.00 -4.29
N MET A 316 -8.16 -1.19 -3.38
CA MET A 316 -7.96 0.27 -3.42
C MET A 316 -6.48 0.67 -3.38
N GLU A 317 -5.66 -0.01 -2.57
CA GLU A 317 -4.22 0.25 -2.46
C GLU A 317 -3.46 0.04 -3.78
N ASN A 318 -4.04 -0.72 -4.71
CA ASN A 318 -3.54 -0.90 -6.08
C ASN A 318 -4.10 0.13 -7.09
N GLY A 319 -4.72 1.20 -6.62
CA GLY A 319 -5.35 2.17 -7.52
C GLY A 319 -6.57 1.63 -8.26
N VAL A 320 -7.28 0.66 -7.67
CA VAL A 320 -8.51 0.09 -8.23
C VAL A 320 -9.73 0.67 -7.52
N GLY A 321 -10.47 1.54 -8.20
CA GLY A 321 -11.68 2.16 -7.67
C GLY A 321 -11.44 3.42 -6.82
N MET A 322 -10.22 3.91 -6.69
CA MET A 322 -9.91 5.16 -5.96
C MET A 322 -10.59 6.35 -6.60
N VAL A 323 -10.50 6.49 -7.92
CA VAL A 323 -11.15 7.57 -8.67
C VAL A 323 -12.66 7.50 -8.49
N ARG A 324 -13.26 6.31 -8.57
CA ARG A 324 -14.70 6.15 -8.34
C ARG A 324 -15.09 6.54 -6.93
N THR A 325 -14.31 6.16 -5.94
CA THR A 325 -14.54 6.50 -4.53
C THR A 325 -14.52 8.02 -4.35
N PHE A 326 -13.47 8.69 -4.85
CA PHE A 326 -13.36 10.15 -4.82
C PHE A 326 -14.57 10.83 -5.46
N LEU A 327 -14.92 10.48 -6.69
CA LEU A 327 -16.05 11.09 -7.43
C LEU A 327 -17.39 10.87 -6.72
N THR A 328 -17.59 9.72 -6.08
CA THR A 328 -18.80 9.42 -5.33
C THR A 328 -18.88 10.24 -4.06
N GLN A 329 -17.80 10.35 -3.30
CA GLN A 329 -17.70 11.15 -2.09
C GLN A 329 -17.86 12.63 -2.41
N PHE A 330 -17.17 13.11 -3.44
CA PHE A 330 -17.24 14.50 -3.91
C PHE A 330 -18.68 14.90 -4.28
N SER A 331 -19.34 14.06 -5.09
CA SER A 331 -20.73 14.32 -5.49
C SER A 331 -21.69 14.35 -4.29
N LYS A 332 -21.44 13.53 -3.25
CA LYS A 332 -22.21 13.57 -1.99
C LYS A 332 -21.93 14.86 -1.21
N ALA A 333 -20.66 15.26 -1.11
CA ALA A 333 -20.27 16.48 -0.39
C ALA A 333 -20.85 17.75 -1.05
N LEU A 334 -20.91 17.81 -2.38
CA LEU A 334 -21.53 18.94 -3.10
C LEU A 334 -23.03 19.14 -2.78
N ARG A 335 -23.75 18.08 -2.37
CA ARG A 335 -25.18 18.21 -2.00
C ARG A 335 -25.39 19.08 -0.77
N THR A 336 -24.38 19.25 0.08
CA THR A 336 -24.42 20.15 1.25
C THR A 336 -24.28 21.61 0.86
N LYS A 337 -24.09 21.93 -0.44
CA LYS A 337 -23.88 23.27 -0.99
C LYS A 337 -22.80 24.04 -0.20
N PRO A 338 -21.56 23.52 -0.17
CA PRO A 338 -20.49 24.13 0.60
C PRO A 338 -20.29 25.58 0.11
N LYS A 339 -20.22 26.50 1.08
CA LYS A 339 -19.95 27.92 0.80
C LYS A 339 -18.59 28.25 1.37
N GLY A 340 -17.69 28.75 0.55
CA GLY A 340 -16.35 29.20 0.94
C GLY A 340 -15.89 30.31 0.01
N ARG A 341 -14.86 31.02 0.40
CA ARG A 341 -14.19 32.05 -0.43
C ARG A 341 -12.75 31.63 -0.72
N ALA A 342 -12.47 30.33 -0.66
CA ALA A 342 -11.14 29.80 -0.90
C ALA A 342 -10.59 30.31 -2.24
N ARG A 343 -9.39 30.89 -2.18
CA ARG A 343 -8.63 31.33 -3.32
C ARG A 343 -7.24 30.70 -3.28
N GLY A 344 -7.01 29.70 -4.13
CA GLY A 344 -5.79 28.89 -4.01
C GLY A 344 -5.52 28.01 -5.21
N THR A 345 -4.42 27.26 -5.12
CA THR A 345 -3.99 26.30 -6.13
C THR A 345 -4.14 24.88 -5.60
N VAL A 346 -4.73 23.99 -6.37
CA VAL A 346 -4.91 22.57 -6.01
C VAL A 346 -4.09 21.72 -6.98
N CYS A 347 -3.19 20.89 -6.47
CA CYS A 347 -2.28 20.10 -7.29
C CYS A 347 -2.59 18.61 -7.23
N THR A 348 -2.30 17.93 -8.31
CA THR A 348 -2.30 16.46 -8.39
C THR A 348 -1.40 15.98 -9.53
N GLY A 349 -1.18 14.68 -9.63
CA GLY A 349 -0.50 14.08 -10.78
C GLY A 349 -1.32 14.17 -12.07
N LYS A 350 -0.66 14.13 -13.22
CA LYS A 350 -1.29 14.23 -14.55
C LYS A 350 -2.41 13.21 -14.76
N VAL A 351 -2.29 12.01 -14.19
CA VAL A 351 -3.28 10.93 -14.35
C VAL A 351 -4.63 11.36 -13.76
N PHE A 352 -4.65 11.91 -12.55
CA PHE A 352 -5.90 12.29 -11.88
C PHE A 352 -6.37 13.71 -12.22
N TYR A 353 -5.52 14.53 -12.84
CA TYR A 353 -5.80 15.95 -13.13
C TYR A 353 -7.16 16.22 -13.80
N PRO A 354 -7.60 15.50 -14.85
CA PRO A 354 -8.89 15.79 -15.49
C PRO A 354 -10.08 15.66 -14.54
N TYR A 355 -10.07 14.65 -13.68
CA TYR A 355 -11.14 14.39 -12.71
C TYR A 355 -11.15 15.38 -11.57
N LEU A 356 -9.97 15.78 -11.08
CA LEU A 356 -9.85 16.77 -10.02
C LEU A 356 -10.28 18.15 -10.55
N LYS A 357 -9.87 18.52 -11.76
CA LYS A 357 -10.24 19.79 -12.40
C LYS A 357 -11.77 19.93 -12.53
N ASP A 358 -12.44 18.94 -13.14
CA ASP A 358 -13.90 18.92 -13.25
C ASP A 358 -14.58 19.01 -11.86
N SER A 359 -14.04 18.29 -10.88
CA SER A 359 -14.57 18.32 -9.52
C SER A 359 -14.42 19.69 -8.87
N VAL A 360 -13.25 20.30 -8.95
CA VAL A 360 -12.97 21.62 -8.33
C VAL A 360 -13.76 22.74 -9.00
N GLU A 361 -13.91 22.73 -10.32
CA GLU A 361 -14.75 23.70 -11.04
C GLU A 361 -16.21 23.69 -10.53
N ARG A 362 -16.72 22.51 -10.16
CA ARG A 362 -18.09 22.36 -9.60
C ARG A 362 -18.26 22.92 -8.19
N LEU A 363 -17.17 23.23 -7.47
CA LEU A 363 -17.27 23.94 -6.17
C LEU A 363 -17.66 25.41 -6.36
N GLY A 364 -17.37 26.01 -7.51
CA GLY A 364 -17.64 27.42 -7.78
C GLY A 364 -16.80 28.38 -6.92
N MET A 365 -15.62 27.94 -6.45
CA MET A 365 -14.65 28.74 -5.69
C MET A 365 -13.50 29.18 -6.59
N ASP A 366 -12.73 30.19 -6.18
CA ASP A 366 -11.59 30.71 -6.95
C ASP A 366 -10.34 29.83 -6.80
N LEU A 367 -10.45 28.60 -7.32
CA LEU A 367 -9.42 27.57 -7.21
C LEU A 367 -8.86 27.22 -8.60
N LYS A 368 -7.52 27.27 -8.73
CA LYS A 368 -6.80 26.84 -9.93
C LYS A 368 -6.29 25.42 -9.74
N VAL A 369 -6.59 24.50 -10.65
CA VAL A 369 -6.05 23.12 -10.60
C VAL A 369 -4.82 23.02 -11.49
N VAL A 370 -3.75 22.37 -10.96
CA VAL A 370 -2.48 22.15 -11.66
C VAL A 370 -2.19 20.65 -11.68
N GLY A 371 -2.04 20.09 -12.89
CA GLY A 371 -1.54 18.74 -13.11
C GLY A 371 -0.03 18.73 -13.16
N VAL A 372 0.61 18.06 -12.22
CA VAL A 372 2.06 17.99 -12.08
C VAL A 372 2.62 16.79 -12.80
N GLU A 373 3.70 16.98 -13.54
CA GLU A 373 4.47 15.91 -14.20
C GLU A 373 5.72 15.62 -13.39
N SER A 374 5.99 14.34 -13.19
CA SER A 374 7.21 13.96 -12.51
C SER A 374 8.42 14.15 -13.43
N ARG A 375 9.36 14.99 -12.98
CA ARG A 375 10.71 15.09 -13.56
C ARG A 375 11.68 14.15 -12.87
N PHE A 376 11.36 13.79 -11.65
CA PHE A 376 12.18 12.91 -10.83
C PHE A 376 12.17 11.46 -11.35
N TRP A 377 11.00 10.94 -11.70
CA TRP A 377 10.84 9.58 -12.26
C TRP A 377 10.79 9.55 -13.79
N GLY A 378 10.51 10.68 -14.42
CA GLY A 378 10.24 10.79 -15.85
C GLY A 378 8.75 10.79 -16.19
N ALA A 379 8.45 11.15 -17.44
CA ALA A 379 7.08 11.37 -17.93
C ALA A 379 6.17 10.12 -17.90
N GLY A 380 6.75 8.92 -17.77
CA GLY A 380 6.02 7.67 -17.62
C GLY A 380 5.31 7.49 -16.28
N ILE A 381 5.60 8.35 -15.29
CA ILE A 381 5.02 8.28 -13.95
C ILE A 381 4.16 9.52 -13.72
N GLY A 382 2.85 9.33 -13.64
CA GLY A 382 1.88 10.44 -13.50
C GLY A 382 0.95 10.34 -12.29
N VAL A 383 1.17 9.37 -11.40
CA VAL A 383 0.37 9.18 -10.18
C VAL A 383 0.81 10.12 -9.07
N ALA A 384 -0.16 10.68 -8.33
CA ALA A 384 0.10 11.72 -7.33
C ALA A 384 1.05 11.25 -6.21
N GLY A 385 0.91 10.01 -5.74
CA GLY A 385 1.72 9.46 -4.63
C GLY A 385 3.21 9.28 -4.92
N LEU A 386 3.64 9.41 -6.19
CA LEU A 386 5.05 9.35 -6.58
C LEU A 386 5.66 10.71 -6.94
N LEU A 387 4.90 11.81 -6.81
CA LEU A 387 5.42 13.15 -7.03
C LEU A 387 6.31 13.59 -5.87
N THR A 388 7.37 14.32 -6.20
CA THR A 388 8.35 14.81 -5.24
C THR A 388 8.14 16.29 -4.91
N GLY A 389 8.76 16.76 -3.83
CA GLY A 389 8.75 18.19 -3.48
C GLY A 389 9.30 19.07 -4.61
N SER A 390 10.37 18.62 -5.27
CA SER A 390 10.97 19.32 -6.42
C SER A 390 10.05 19.34 -7.66
N ASP A 391 9.26 18.30 -7.88
CA ASP A 391 8.24 18.30 -8.95
C ASP A 391 7.20 19.39 -8.71
N PHE A 392 6.67 19.49 -7.47
CA PHE A 392 5.70 20.53 -7.09
C PHE A 392 6.31 21.94 -7.18
N ILE A 393 7.50 22.17 -6.63
CA ILE A 393 8.18 23.45 -6.71
C ILE A 393 8.37 23.86 -8.18
N SER A 394 8.85 22.94 -9.02
CA SER A 394 9.09 23.22 -10.45
C SER A 394 7.81 23.60 -11.21
N ALA A 395 6.69 22.95 -10.89
CA ALA A 395 5.41 23.19 -11.55
C ALA A 395 4.74 24.50 -11.08
N LEU A 396 5.00 24.91 -9.83
CA LEU A 396 4.27 25.98 -9.17
C LEU A 396 5.06 27.30 -9.07
N LYS A 397 6.39 27.28 -9.14
CA LYS A 397 7.21 28.50 -9.01
C LYS A 397 6.82 29.53 -10.07
N GLY A 398 6.33 30.67 -9.60
CA GLY A 398 5.78 31.73 -10.48
C GLY A 398 4.38 31.44 -11.07
N ASN A 399 3.71 30.37 -10.67
CA ASN A 399 2.41 29.93 -11.19
C ASN A 399 1.37 29.64 -10.10
N VAL A 400 1.65 30.03 -8.86
CA VAL A 400 0.71 29.92 -7.74
C VAL A 400 -0.44 30.90 -7.94
N HIS A 401 -1.66 30.45 -7.75
CA HIS A 401 -2.87 31.26 -7.69
C HIS A 401 -3.39 31.28 -6.24
N GLY A 402 -3.66 32.48 -5.72
CA GLY A 402 -4.23 32.66 -4.39
C GLY A 402 -3.24 32.52 -3.25
N ASP A 403 -3.76 32.19 -2.09
CA ASP A 403 -3.06 32.38 -0.80
C ASP A 403 -2.51 31.08 -0.23
N PHE A 404 -2.85 29.93 -0.83
CA PHE A 404 -2.40 28.60 -0.40
C PHE A 404 -2.29 27.62 -1.59
N VAL A 405 -1.57 26.53 -1.34
CA VAL A 405 -1.42 25.40 -2.27
C VAL A 405 -1.89 24.12 -1.57
N VAL A 406 -2.78 23.37 -2.23
CA VAL A 406 -3.16 22.02 -1.77
C VAL A 406 -2.31 20.98 -2.49
N LEU A 407 -1.61 20.14 -1.75
CA LEU A 407 -0.83 19.01 -2.26
C LEU A 407 -1.43 17.68 -1.84
N PRO A 408 -1.32 16.61 -2.66
CA PRO A 408 -1.77 15.27 -2.28
C PRO A 408 -0.94 14.73 -1.12
N ALA A 409 -1.60 14.39 -0.01
CA ALA A 409 -0.94 13.86 1.19
C ALA A 409 -0.25 12.51 0.91
N GLU A 410 -0.71 11.77 -0.08
CA GLU A 410 -0.14 10.49 -0.53
C GLU A 410 1.27 10.63 -1.11
N SER A 411 1.71 11.84 -1.49
CA SER A 411 3.08 12.10 -1.94
C SER A 411 4.08 12.28 -0.79
N MET A 412 3.59 12.28 0.44
CA MET A 412 4.35 12.59 1.65
C MET A 412 4.22 11.47 2.69
N ILE A 413 5.23 11.34 3.54
CA ILE A 413 5.28 10.36 4.63
C ILE A 413 5.68 11.03 5.96
N GLY A 414 5.30 10.39 7.06
CA GLY A 414 5.66 10.83 8.40
C GLY A 414 4.95 12.10 8.86
N ASP A 415 5.24 12.51 10.09
CA ASP A 415 4.64 13.69 10.71
C ASP A 415 5.23 15.00 10.16
N ASP A 416 6.45 14.93 9.59
CA ASP A 416 7.12 16.05 8.93
C ASP A 416 6.69 16.25 7.47
N TYR A 417 5.78 15.41 6.96
CA TYR A 417 5.35 15.44 5.57
C TYR A 417 6.53 15.41 4.59
N LEU A 418 7.35 14.37 4.68
CA LEU A 418 8.56 14.18 3.89
C LEU A 418 8.25 13.61 2.51
N PHE A 419 8.72 14.27 1.46
CA PHE A 419 8.62 13.78 0.08
C PHE A 419 9.67 12.72 -0.24
N LEU A 420 9.56 12.08 -1.41
CA LEU A 420 10.48 11.02 -1.86
C LEU A 420 11.92 11.55 -2.14
N ASP A 421 12.06 12.84 -2.39
CA ASP A 421 13.33 13.54 -2.61
C ASP A 421 13.88 14.25 -1.36
N ASP A 422 13.44 13.84 -0.19
CA ASP A 422 13.85 14.35 1.13
C ASP A 422 13.51 15.82 1.42
N LEU A 423 12.76 16.48 0.56
CA LEU A 423 12.16 17.77 0.88
C LEU A 423 10.98 17.59 1.84
N THR A 424 10.79 18.55 2.73
CA THR A 424 9.64 18.62 3.62
C THR A 424 8.57 19.56 3.06
N ILE A 425 7.36 19.49 3.59
CA ILE A 425 6.29 20.46 3.26
C ILE A 425 6.76 21.90 3.54
N LYS A 426 7.56 22.12 4.61
CA LYS A 426 8.12 23.43 4.95
C LYS A 426 9.13 23.95 3.93
N ASP A 427 9.88 23.05 3.29
CA ASP A 427 10.78 23.45 2.21
C ASP A 427 10.01 23.92 1.00
N VAL A 428 8.90 23.24 0.68
CA VAL A 428 8.01 23.63 -0.41
C VAL A 428 7.33 24.98 -0.10
N GLU A 429 6.83 25.20 1.12
CA GLU A 429 6.29 26.49 1.57
C GLU A 429 7.29 27.63 1.41
N ARG A 430 8.51 27.42 1.84
CA ARG A 430 9.58 28.42 1.74
C ARG A 430 9.90 28.77 0.29
N GLU A 431 9.95 27.80 -0.61
CA GLU A 431 10.25 28.01 -2.03
C GLU A 431 9.12 28.67 -2.80
N LEU A 432 7.87 28.40 -2.41
CA LEU A 432 6.67 28.95 -3.06
C LEU A 432 6.18 30.27 -2.41
N GLY A 433 6.56 30.54 -1.16
CA GLY A 433 6.16 31.72 -0.40
C GLY A 433 4.68 31.71 0.02
N VAL A 434 4.03 30.55 0.08
CA VAL A 434 2.63 30.39 0.46
C VAL A 434 2.44 29.18 1.35
N GLU A 435 1.34 29.13 2.11
CA GLU A 435 0.93 27.99 2.91
C GLU A 435 0.69 26.77 2.02
N VAL A 436 1.15 25.58 2.47
CA VAL A 436 0.88 24.30 1.82
C VAL A 436 -0.02 23.44 2.70
N VAL A 437 -1.13 22.99 2.11
CA VAL A 437 -2.16 22.19 2.78
C VAL A 437 -2.11 20.76 2.25
N PRO A 438 -1.74 19.77 3.06
CA PRO A 438 -1.84 18.38 2.65
C PRO A 438 -3.29 17.95 2.60
N SER A 439 -3.72 17.29 1.52
CA SER A 439 -5.07 16.75 1.37
C SER A 439 -5.01 15.31 0.86
N GLY A 440 -5.61 14.40 1.63
CA GLY A 440 -5.73 13.00 1.23
C GLY A 440 -6.84 12.77 0.18
N TYR A 441 -7.01 11.50 -0.19
CA TYR A 441 -7.99 11.08 -1.19
C TYR A 441 -9.47 11.15 -0.74
N ASP A 442 -9.77 11.47 0.54
CA ASP A 442 -11.14 11.67 0.98
C ASP A 442 -11.69 13.01 0.51
N ALA A 443 -12.51 12.94 -0.52
CA ALA A 443 -13.10 14.13 -1.13
C ALA A 443 -14.01 14.92 -0.16
N ARG A 444 -14.53 14.31 0.91
CA ARG A 444 -15.36 15.00 1.90
C ARG A 444 -14.51 15.93 2.77
N ASP A 445 -13.31 15.48 3.14
CA ASP A 445 -12.36 16.28 3.90
C ASP A 445 -11.82 17.43 3.06
N PHE A 446 -11.47 17.16 1.80
CA PHE A 446 -11.10 18.18 0.84
C PHE A 446 -12.17 19.29 0.71
N VAL A 447 -13.43 18.91 0.44
CA VAL A 447 -14.53 19.88 0.30
C VAL A 447 -14.77 20.65 1.60
N ARG A 448 -14.65 20.01 2.76
CA ARG A 448 -14.79 20.66 4.08
C ARG A 448 -13.68 21.66 4.30
N GLU A 449 -12.45 21.34 3.96
CA GLU A 449 -11.31 22.25 4.09
C GLU A 449 -11.47 23.47 3.19
N MET A 450 -11.84 23.27 1.92
CA MET A 450 -12.09 24.39 1.00
C MET A 450 -13.24 25.28 1.46
N ALA A 451 -14.27 24.73 2.10
CA ALA A 451 -15.40 25.50 2.61
C ALA A 451 -15.05 26.33 3.86
N ARG A 452 -13.99 25.99 4.60
CA ARG A 452 -13.52 26.73 5.77
C ARG A 452 -12.64 27.94 5.42
N ARG A 453 -12.03 27.90 4.25
CA ARG A 453 -11.17 28.95 3.68
C ARG A 453 -11.99 29.94 2.86
#